data_9be2204d4813580e72f90daa4231f7bd
#
_entry.id   9be2204d4813580e72f90daa4231f7bd
#
_cell.length_a   1.000
_cell.length_b   1.000
_cell.length_c   1.000
_cell.angle_alpha   90.00
_cell.angle_beta   90.00
_cell.angle_gamma   90.00
#
_symmetry.space_group_name_H-M   'P 1'
#
loop_
_entity.id
_entity.type
_entity.pdbx_description
1 polymer ?
#
loop_
_entity_poly.entity_id
_entity_poly.type
_entity_poly.pdbx_seq_one_letter_code
_entity_poly.pdbx_strand_id
1 'polypeptide(L)'
;MSTADRNQAGIYWQSRMGNNADGIGGNCHRYDIVTTDAQGQPVRGRLVVDYGIKIHNGGGAYDCSFPSPEALFARRGQPDPAHAPDALLLTHSHEDHLGALKHAIDMGYRLPPIHCAPFTAELVRKSLTSAGIIETDRRPEIHIVKPNETIMAGGAEVTFVPVDHLPGASALVIRTKEAAVFHSGDYKFDKTMALGDRADPELLRRIGKQGIDMVVSDSTAAGEERPKVSEREIGKHLQTIVAGQQGRAVVAGVLGTQLDRVVSLGRAAKASGRTLVVSGASLVQNIAAAERAGHSLEKAIGAPILLTKDARDLPADRALVVTTGAFAQPMAGLTRSADHQPGALYIGRDTTVIIPQRAIPPVAEAHRQMVERLDATGARVITAERAEEMGYGAIHQSGHAIASDTRLLYTLLKPRQVASPIHGAPGQIEANAEIARSVGIKPLVLRDNGAVVRVTSHGVDIVGREDLPRIGARETGDVKQLPRAKPGEGRRPRPPAIYRYDQLDSTGERIQSRNIEPYAGPARTPRPPRDLRVR
;
A
#
# COMPACT_ATOMS: atom_id res chain seq x y z
N MET A 1 20.00 14.95 18.65
CA MET A 1 20.17 14.10 19.85
C MET A 1 20.72 12.76 19.40
N SER A 2 21.84 12.31 19.94
CA SER A 2 22.33 10.96 19.70
C SER A 2 21.36 9.96 20.33
N THR A 3 21.35 8.72 19.84
CA THR A 3 20.61 7.61 20.48
C THR A 3 20.98 7.38 21.94
N ALA A 4 22.11 7.92 22.40
CA ALA A 4 22.56 7.88 23.78
C ALA A 4 21.70 8.71 24.76
N ASP A 5 20.96 9.72 24.28
CA ASP A 5 20.14 10.59 25.14
C ASP A 5 18.74 10.02 25.46
N ARG A 6 18.37 8.86 24.90
CA ARG A 6 17.08 8.18 25.16
C ARG A 6 17.21 7.23 26.33
N ASN A 7 17.46 7.77 27.53
CA ASN A 7 17.66 6.97 28.74
C ASN A 7 16.40 6.79 29.58
N GLN A 8 15.36 7.57 29.32
CA GLN A 8 14.12 7.50 30.09
C GLN A 8 13.14 6.50 29.47
N ALA A 9 12.47 5.74 30.30
CA ALA A 9 11.46 4.79 29.87
C ALA A 9 10.32 5.47 29.10
N GLY A 10 9.81 4.79 28.08
CA GLY A 10 8.76 5.27 27.17
C GLY A 10 8.89 4.72 25.77
N ILE A 11 7.93 5.07 24.93
CA ILE A 11 7.95 4.81 23.50
C ILE A 11 8.37 6.10 22.78
N TYR A 12 9.42 6.05 21.98
CA TYR A 12 9.88 7.19 21.18
C TYR A 12 9.47 6.98 19.73
N TRP A 13 8.49 7.76 19.28
CA TRP A 13 7.98 7.71 17.91
C TRP A 13 8.62 8.79 17.04
N GLN A 14 8.89 8.45 15.78
CA GLN A 14 9.39 9.36 14.76
C GLN A 14 8.81 9.01 13.40
N SER A 15 8.14 9.95 12.75
CA SER A 15 7.83 9.83 11.32
C SER A 15 9.09 10.17 10.52
N ARG A 16 9.53 9.25 9.66
CA ARG A 16 10.70 9.43 8.82
C ARG A 16 10.35 9.97 7.43
N MET A 17 9.14 9.63 6.94
CA MET A 17 8.56 10.17 5.72
C MET A 17 7.04 9.91 5.74
N GLY A 18 6.28 10.55 4.86
CA GLY A 18 4.83 10.37 4.76
C GLY A 18 4.04 11.29 5.70
N ASN A 19 4.65 12.35 6.23
CA ASN A 19 3.97 13.31 7.09
C ASN A 19 3.93 14.69 6.45
N ASN A 20 2.87 15.41 6.68
CA ASN A 20 2.56 16.82 6.41
C ASN A 20 3.31 17.44 5.20
N ALA A 21 4.56 17.92 5.38
CA ALA A 21 5.32 18.59 4.32
C ALA A 21 5.56 17.74 3.08
N ASP A 22 5.63 16.41 3.24
CA ASP A 22 5.81 15.49 2.12
C ASP A 22 4.49 15.14 1.41
N GLY A 23 3.36 15.37 2.07
CA GLY A 23 2.07 14.88 1.61
C GLY A 23 1.94 13.36 1.72
N ILE A 24 1.20 12.74 0.81
CA ILE A 24 0.88 11.31 0.81
C ILE A 24 2.04 10.51 0.21
N GLY A 25 2.35 9.36 0.81
CA GLY A 25 3.30 8.36 0.32
C GLY A 25 4.65 8.35 1.04
N GLY A 26 5.37 7.23 0.93
CA GLY A 26 6.66 7.00 1.58
C GLY A 26 6.56 6.72 3.07
N ASN A 27 5.44 6.16 3.52
CA ASN A 27 5.21 5.89 4.95
C ASN A 27 6.33 5.07 5.56
N CYS A 28 6.91 5.62 6.63
CA CYS A 28 7.95 4.96 7.42
C CYS A 28 7.99 5.59 8.80
N HIS A 29 7.75 4.80 9.83
CA HIS A 29 7.70 5.27 11.21
C HIS A 29 8.62 4.42 12.07
N ARG A 30 9.52 5.06 12.83
CA ARG A 30 10.39 4.39 13.79
C ARG A 30 9.80 4.51 15.19
N TYR A 31 9.84 3.42 15.92
CA TYR A 31 9.50 3.33 17.32
C TYR A 31 10.71 2.77 18.08
N ASP A 32 11.38 3.61 18.88
CA ASP A 32 12.39 3.14 19.82
C ASP A 32 11.71 2.89 21.16
N ILE A 33 11.89 1.70 21.69
CA ILE A 33 11.28 1.24 22.94
C ILE A 33 12.36 1.30 24.04
N VAL A 34 12.03 1.96 25.14
CA VAL A 34 12.84 1.93 26.36
C VAL A 34 11.92 1.53 27.51
N THR A 35 12.11 0.32 28.01
CA THR A 35 11.27 -0.26 29.08
C THR A 35 12.14 -1.05 30.06
N THR A 36 11.55 -1.72 31.02
CA THR A 36 12.22 -2.65 31.90
C THR A 36 11.55 -4.02 31.84
N ASP A 37 12.36 -5.07 31.95
CA ASP A 37 11.87 -6.44 32.07
C ASP A 37 11.18 -6.69 33.44
N ALA A 38 10.81 -7.95 33.70
CA ALA A 38 10.19 -8.36 34.95
C ALA A 38 11.15 -8.24 36.17
N GLN A 39 12.46 -8.22 35.91
CA GLN A 39 13.52 -8.08 36.90
C GLN A 39 13.97 -6.64 37.10
N GLY A 40 13.33 -5.67 36.39
CA GLY A 40 13.65 -4.25 36.47
C GLY A 40 14.87 -3.83 35.64
N GLN A 41 15.45 -4.74 34.81
CA GLN A 41 16.57 -4.39 33.93
C GLN A 41 16.09 -3.62 32.71
N PRO A 42 16.86 -2.61 32.25
CA PRO A 42 16.47 -1.82 31.08
C PRO A 42 16.51 -2.70 29.81
N VAL A 43 15.39 -2.68 29.08
CA VAL A 43 15.22 -3.30 27.76
C VAL A 43 15.13 -2.20 26.73
N ARG A 44 15.87 -2.33 25.65
CA ARG A 44 15.84 -1.43 24.51
C ARG A 44 15.53 -2.21 23.25
N GLY A 45 14.63 -1.68 22.46
CA GLY A 45 14.29 -2.25 21.15
C GLY A 45 13.92 -1.18 20.16
N ARG A 46 13.84 -1.58 18.92
CA ARG A 46 13.45 -0.71 17.80
C ARG A 46 12.52 -1.45 16.86
N LEU A 47 11.42 -0.81 16.54
CA LEU A 47 10.48 -1.26 15.52
C LEU A 47 10.44 -0.23 14.38
N VAL A 48 10.27 -0.72 13.17
CA VAL A 48 9.92 0.11 12.02
C VAL A 48 8.53 -0.29 11.57
N VAL A 49 7.63 0.67 11.43
CA VAL A 49 6.28 0.47 10.87
C VAL A 49 6.28 1.05 9.46
N ASP A 50 6.00 0.19 8.51
CA ASP A 50 6.04 0.45 7.08
C ASP A 50 7.40 0.94 6.54
N TYR A 51 7.62 0.70 5.26
CA TYR A 51 8.77 1.21 4.53
C TYR A 51 8.38 1.37 3.07
N GLY A 52 7.71 2.47 2.80
CA GLY A 52 7.06 2.78 1.54
C GLY A 52 7.84 3.71 0.63
N ILE A 53 7.34 3.85 -0.59
CA ILE A 53 7.83 4.83 -1.57
C ILE A 53 6.83 5.97 -1.72
N LYS A 54 7.34 7.16 -2.02
CA LYS A 54 6.56 8.26 -2.59
C LYS A 54 6.78 8.27 -4.10
N ILE A 55 5.71 8.08 -4.86
CA ILE A 55 5.73 8.08 -6.32
C ILE A 55 5.74 9.53 -6.81
N HIS A 56 6.62 9.83 -7.76
CA HIS A 56 6.70 11.12 -8.44
C HIS A 56 6.16 10.97 -9.86
N ASN A 57 5.05 11.61 -10.16
CA ASN A 57 4.44 11.58 -11.47
C ASN A 57 4.81 12.85 -12.26
N GLY A 58 5.26 12.68 -13.51
CA GLY A 58 5.35 13.79 -14.45
C GLY A 58 6.72 14.44 -14.63
N GLY A 59 7.75 13.68 -14.97
CA GLY A 59 8.99 14.26 -15.53
C GLY A 59 10.00 14.81 -14.53
N GLY A 60 9.87 14.47 -13.26
CA GLY A 60 10.88 14.75 -12.25
C GLY A 60 12.19 13.98 -12.47
N ALA A 61 13.23 14.32 -11.68
CA ALA A 61 14.53 13.66 -11.72
C ALA A 61 14.43 12.17 -11.30
N TYR A 62 13.40 11.80 -10.55
CA TYR A 62 13.20 10.47 -9.96
C TYR A 62 11.77 9.97 -10.17
N ASP A 63 11.61 8.64 -10.29
CA ASP A 63 10.30 7.99 -10.38
C ASP A 63 9.67 7.82 -8.99
N CYS A 64 10.52 7.63 -7.97
CA CYS A 64 10.08 7.59 -6.59
C CYS A 64 11.19 8.04 -5.61
N SER A 65 10.78 8.34 -4.38
CA SER A 65 11.70 8.55 -3.27
C SER A 65 11.24 7.81 -2.01
N PHE A 66 12.19 7.53 -1.09
CA PHE A 66 11.93 6.81 0.15
C PHE A 66 12.99 7.17 1.21
N PRO A 67 12.73 6.89 2.50
CA PRO A 67 13.71 7.14 3.56
C PRO A 67 15.00 6.37 3.33
N SER A 68 16.15 7.00 3.58
CA SER A 68 17.45 6.34 3.43
C SER A 68 17.53 5.08 4.31
N PRO A 69 17.85 3.91 3.73
CA PRO A 69 17.98 2.67 4.49
C PRO A 69 19.20 2.68 5.42
N GLU A 70 20.22 3.50 5.16
CA GLU A 70 21.45 3.61 5.96
C GLU A 70 21.15 3.98 7.42
N ALA A 71 20.15 4.81 7.65
CA ALA A 71 19.76 5.24 8.99
C ALA A 71 18.82 4.25 9.70
N LEU A 72 18.40 3.17 9.02
CA LEU A 72 17.42 2.21 9.52
C LEU A 72 17.97 0.79 9.58
N PHE A 73 18.71 0.33 8.59
CA PHE A 73 19.01 -1.09 8.38
C PHE A 73 20.52 -1.36 8.33
N ALA A 74 20.90 -2.57 8.68
CA ALA A 74 22.26 -3.04 8.57
C ALA A 74 22.66 -3.24 7.10
N ARG A 75 23.89 -2.87 6.73
CA ARG A 75 24.45 -3.17 5.42
C ARG A 75 25.04 -4.58 5.40
N ARG A 76 24.80 -5.32 4.32
CA ARG A 76 25.35 -6.68 4.16
C ARG A 76 26.87 -6.69 4.26
N GLY A 77 27.41 -7.67 4.96
CA GLY A 77 28.86 -7.79 5.17
C GLY A 77 29.45 -6.79 6.17
N GLN A 78 28.61 -5.98 6.82
CA GLN A 78 29.02 -5.11 7.91
C GLN A 78 28.37 -5.56 9.22
N PRO A 79 28.98 -5.28 10.38
CA PRO A 79 28.35 -5.50 11.68
C PRO A 79 27.01 -4.76 11.75
N ASP A 80 26.05 -5.34 12.45
CA ASP A 80 24.79 -4.65 12.70
C ASP A 80 25.06 -3.36 13.48
N PRO A 81 24.44 -2.23 13.06
CA PRO A 81 24.52 -1.03 13.86
C PRO A 81 23.94 -1.31 15.26
N ALA A 82 24.49 -0.67 16.28
CA ALA A 82 24.11 -0.86 17.68
C ALA A 82 22.58 -0.69 17.94
N HIS A 83 21.83 -0.25 16.94
CA HIS A 83 20.40 0.03 17.01
C HIS A 83 19.68 -0.41 15.73
N ALA A 84 20.06 -1.56 15.15
CA ALA A 84 19.28 -2.19 14.08
C ALA A 84 17.85 -2.47 14.58
N PRO A 85 16.83 -2.39 13.72
CA PRO A 85 15.46 -2.73 14.12
C PRO A 85 15.34 -4.22 14.44
N ASP A 86 14.59 -4.52 15.50
CA ASP A 86 14.23 -5.89 15.88
C ASP A 86 13.17 -6.47 14.93
N ALA A 87 12.30 -5.61 14.41
CA ALA A 87 11.26 -6.00 13.48
C ALA A 87 10.84 -4.86 12.55
N LEU A 88 10.38 -5.24 11.36
CA LEU A 88 9.61 -4.40 10.44
C LEU A 88 8.15 -4.88 10.43
N LEU A 89 7.25 -4.00 10.80
CA LEU A 89 5.82 -4.26 10.90
C LEU A 89 5.14 -3.62 9.70
N LEU A 90 4.46 -4.39 8.85
CA LEU A 90 3.74 -3.85 7.71
C LEU A 90 2.25 -3.80 8.00
N THR A 91 1.69 -2.60 7.91
CA THR A 91 0.26 -2.36 8.12
C THR A 91 -0.57 -2.95 6.99
N HIS A 92 -0.13 -2.79 5.75
CA HIS A 92 -0.80 -3.33 4.56
C HIS A 92 0.12 -3.32 3.32
N SER A 93 -0.44 -3.64 2.14
CA SER A 93 0.34 -3.99 0.96
C SER A 93 0.41 -2.92 -0.14
N HIS A 94 0.04 -1.67 0.10
CA HIS A 94 0.24 -0.60 -0.87
C HIS A 94 1.71 -0.20 -1.00
N GLU A 95 2.10 0.29 -2.18
CA GLU A 95 3.49 0.65 -2.51
C GLU A 95 4.03 1.78 -1.61
N ASP A 96 3.20 2.68 -1.16
CA ASP A 96 3.58 3.75 -0.24
C ASP A 96 3.75 3.28 1.21
N HIS A 97 3.57 1.98 1.48
CA HIS A 97 3.83 1.31 2.76
C HIS A 97 4.88 0.20 2.68
N LEU A 98 5.06 -0.45 1.51
CA LEU A 98 6.05 -1.54 1.37
C LEU A 98 7.00 -1.39 0.18
N GLY A 99 6.77 -0.43 -0.70
CA GLY A 99 7.47 -0.35 -1.99
C GLY A 99 8.98 -0.14 -1.89
N ALA A 100 9.49 0.40 -0.78
CA ALA A 100 10.91 0.64 -0.58
C ALA A 100 11.71 -0.63 -0.20
N LEU A 101 11.06 -1.72 0.18
CA LEU A 101 11.72 -2.97 0.61
C LEU A 101 12.69 -3.51 -0.45
N LYS A 102 12.22 -3.63 -1.70
CA LYS A 102 13.02 -4.10 -2.84
C LYS A 102 14.24 -3.21 -3.09
N HIS A 103 14.08 -1.90 -2.96
CA HIS A 103 15.16 -0.93 -3.18
C HIS A 103 16.24 -1.02 -2.10
N ALA A 104 15.87 -1.13 -0.82
CA ALA A 104 16.85 -1.32 0.25
C ALA A 104 17.67 -2.60 0.06
N ILE A 105 17.02 -3.71 -0.32
CA ILE A 105 17.71 -4.98 -0.59
C ILE A 105 18.63 -4.85 -1.81
N ASP A 106 18.19 -4.16 -2.87
CA ASP A 106 18.97 -3.92 -4.08
C ASP A 106 20.20 -3.04 -3.80
N MET A 107 20.08 -2.07 -2.90
CA MET A 107 21.18 -1.24 -2.40
C MET A 107 22.12 -1.99 -1.43
N GLY A 108 21.87 -3.26 -1.13
CA GLY A 108 22.72 -4.11 -0.29
C GLY A 108 22.41 -4.04 1.20
N TYR A 109 21.24 -3.55 1.60
CA TYR A 109 20.83 -3.58 3.01
C TYR A 109 20.12 -4.89 3.36
N ARG A 110 20.21 -5.27 4.64
CA ARG A 110 19.53 -6.41 5.23
C ARG A 110 18.33 -5.90 6.02
N LEU A 111 17.14 -6.34 5.64
CA LEU A 111 15.93 -6.02 6.37
C LEU A 111 15.80 -6.94 7.61
N PRO A 112 15.27 -6.44 8.72
CA PRO A 112 14.92 -7.28 9.87
C PRO A 112 13.75 -8.22 9.52
N PRO A 113 13.39 -9.16 10.41
CA PRO A 113 12.19 -9.96 10.25
C PRO A 113 10.94 -9.06 10.01
N ILE A 114 10.14 -9.44 9.01
CA ILE A 114 8.91 -8.73 8.65
C ILE A 114 7.73 -9.43 9.30
N HIS A 115 6.90 -8.69 10.02
CA HIS A 115 5.64 -9.17 10.56
C HIS A 115 4.48 -8.49 9.84
N CYS A 116 3.55 -9.27 9.28
CA CYS A 116 2.40 -8.73 8.54
C CYS A 116 1.29 -9.77 8.38
N ALA A 117 0.11 -9.30 7.98
CA ALA A 117 -1.03 -10.16 7.65
C ALA A 117 -0.77 -11.05 6.41
N PRO A 118 -1.50 -12.19 6.25
CA PRO A 118 -1.26 -13.17 5.19
C PRO A 118 -1.24 -12.57 3.77
N PHE A 119 -2.19 -11.73 3.42
CA PHE A 119 -2.24 -11.13 2.07
C PHE A 119 -1.07 -10.16 1.84
N THR A 120 -0.71 -9.36 2.84
CA THR A 120 0.47 -8.48 2.78
C THR A 120 1.75 -9.29 2.56
N ALA A 121 1.92 -10.42 3.26
CA ALA A 121 3.05 -11.33 3.06
C ALA A 121 3.16 -11.85 1.62
N GLU A 122 2.04 -12.22 1.01
CA GLU A 122 2.01 -12.67 -0.38
C GLU A 122 2.43 -11.56 -1.35
N LEU A 123 2.01 -10.32 -1.11
CA LEU A 123 2.40 -9.18 -1.95
C LEU A 123 3.86 -8.76 -1.72
N VAL A 124 4.40 -8.88 -0.51
CA VAL A 124 5.86 -8.74 -0.27
C VAL A 124 6.63 -9.77 -1.10
N ARG A 125 6.28 -11.06 -1.01
CA ARG A 125 6.93 -12.13 -1.80
C ARG A 125 6.85 -11.86 -3.30
N LYS A 126 5.69 -11.40 -3.79
CA LYS A 126 5.49 -11.00 -5.19
C LYS A 126 6.40 -9.84 -5.57
N SER A 127 6.46 -8.77 -4.76
CA SER A 127 7.28 -7.59 -5.02
C SER A 127 8.76 -7.95 -5.11
N LEU A 128 9.28 -8.72 -4.15
CA LEU A 128 10.67 -9.18 -4.15
C LEU A 128 11.00 -10.08 -5.34
N THR A 129 10.10 -11.00 -5.69
CA THR A 129 10.27 -11.86 -6.87
C THR A 129 10.27 -11.05 -8.17
N SER A 130 9.38 -10.07 -8.31
CA SER A 130 9.30 -9.20 -9.48
C SER A 130 10.54 -8.31 -9.64
N ALA A 131 11.18 -7.95 -8.53
CA ALA A 131 12.46 -7.24 -8.50
C ALA A 131 13.68 -8.16 -8.73
N GLY A 132 13.48 -9.46 -9.00
CA GLY A 132 14.58 -10.41 -9.21
C GLY A 132 15.30 -10.84 -7.94
N ILE A 133 14.78 -10.51 -6.76
CA ILE A 133 15.33 -10.93 -5.47
C ILE A 133 14.83 -12.34 -5.18
N ILE A 134 15.55 -13.34 -5.71
CA ILE A 134 15.14 -14.76 -5.66
C ILE A 134 15.99 -15.53 -4.64
N GLU A 135 17.23 -15.12 -4.42
CA GLU A 135 18.15 -15.77 -3.49
C GLU A 135 17.61 -15.68 -2.05
N THR A 136 17.58 -16.83 -1.38
CA THR A 136 17.03 -16.95 -0.02
C THR A 136 17.81 -16.14 1.01
N ASP A 137 19.12 -16.00 0.83
CA ASP A 137 19.99 -15.21 1.70
C ASP A 137 19.77 -13.69 1.59
N ARG A 138 19.12 -13.22 0.51
CA ARG A 138 18.76 -11.81 0.32
C ARG A 138 17.35 -11.47 0.82
N ARG A 139 16.50 -12.47 1.03
CA ARG A 139 15.13 -12.26 1.47
C ARG A 139 15.06 -12.14 2.99
N PRO A 140 14.29 -11.19 3.51
CA PRO A 140 13.97 -11.15 4.94
C PRO A 140 13.08 -12.33 5.32
N GLU A 141 13.15 -12.74 6.58
CA GLU A 141 12.13 -13.61 7.15
C GLU A 141 10.77 -12.89 7.15
N ILE A 142 9.70 -13.62 6.83
CA ILE A 142 8.33 -13.08 6.83
C ILE A 142 7.49 -13.93 7.77
N HIS A 143 7.12 -13.33 8.89
CA HIS A 143 6.24 -13.90 9.91
C HIS A 143 4.81 -13.45 9.67
N ILE A 144 3.92 -14.40 9.46
CA ILE A 144 2.50 -14.12 9.26
C ILE A 144 1.86 -13.93 10.63
N VAL A 145 1.21 -12.79 10.81
CA VAL A 145 0.44 -12.45 12.02
C VAL A 145 -1.05 -12.53 11.69
N LYS A 146 -1.79 -13.25 12.53
CA LYS A 146 -3.25 -13.39 12.37
C LYS A 146 -3.99 -12.14 12.86
N PRO A 147 -5.22 -11.93 12.40
CA PRO A 147 -6.07 -10.86 12.93
C PRO A 147 -6.20 -10.93 14.45
N ASN A 148 -6.00 -9.80 15.12
CA ASN A 148 -6.03 -9.63 16.58
C ASN A 148 -4.96 -10.41 17.35
N GLU A 149 -3.98 -10.97 16.68
CA GLU A 149 -2.84 -11.61 17.33
C GLU A 149 -1.90 -10.55 17.91
N THR A 150 -1.37 -10.83 19.10
CA THR A 150 -0.34 -10.04 19.77
C THR A 150 0.98 -10.79 19.70
N ILE A 151 2.03 -10.11 19.26
CA ILE A 151 3.40 -10.61 19.22
C ILE A 151 4.29 -9.79 20.16
N MET A 152 5.40 -10.36 20.58
CA MET A 152 6.46 -9.62 21.26
C MET A 152 7.52 -9.22 20.25
N ALA A 153 7.80 -7.92 20.14
CA ALA A 153 8.82 -7.39 19.25
C ALA A 153 9.47 -6.15 19.87
N GLY A 154 10.80 -6.06 19.85
CA GLY A 154 11.55 -4.93 20.37
C GLY A 154 11.21 -4.54 21.81
N GLY A 155 10.86 -5.51 22.66
CA GLY A 155 10.46 -5.27 24.05
C GLY A 155 9.05 -4.71 24.25
N ALA A 156 8.22 -4.66 23.21
CA ALA A 156 6.82 -4.24 23.28
C ALA A 156 5.87 -5.37 22.85
N GLU A 157 4.67 -5.37 23.40
CA GLU A 157 3.53 -6.12 22.87
C GLU A 157 2.98 -5.36 21.65
N VAL A 158 2.86 -6.05 20.51
CA VAL A 158 2.30 -5.49 19.28
C VAL A 158 1.10 -6.30 18.85
N THR A 159 -0.09 -5.70 18.87
CA THR A 159 -1.34 -6.34 18.41
C THR A 159 -1.71 -5.82 17.04
N PHE A 160 -1.97 -6.74 16.10
CA PHE A 160 -2.44 -6.43 14.75
C PHE A 160 -3.96 -6.39 14.73
N VAL A 161 -4.54 -5.20 14.61
CA VAL A 161 -5.99 -4.97 14.66
C VAL A 161 -6.52 -4.75 13.24
N PRO A 162 -7.42 -5.61 12.71
CA PRO A 162 -7.96 -5.46 11.36
C PRO A 162 -8.65 -4.10 11.14
N VAL A 163 -8.47 -3.55 9.95
CA VAL A 163 -9.15 -2.34 9.48
C VAL A 163 -9.70 -2.52 8.07
N ASP A 164 -10.77 -1.78 7.73
CA ASP A 164 -11.51 -1.94 6.47
C ASP A 164 -10.88 -1.11 5.33
N HIS A 165 -9.64 -1.39 4.95
CA HIS A 165 -8.96 -0.70 3.84
C HIS A 165 -8.80 -1.63 2.62
N LEU A 166 -8.11 -2.74 2.83
CA LEU A 166 -7.96 -3.84 1.88
C LEU A 166 -7.74 -5.16 2.65
N PRO A 167 -7.81 -6.33 2.00
CA PRO A 167 -7.57 -7.60 2.70
C PRO A 167 -6.23 -7.61 3.43
N GLY A 168 -6.24 -7.92 4.72
CA GLY A 168 -5.04 -7.96 5.56
C GLY A 168 -4.53 -6.60 6.04
N ALA A 169 -5.24 -5.50 5.79
CA ALA A 169 -4.89 -4.22 6.39
C ALA A 169 -5.10 -4.25 7.91
N SER A 170 -4.12 -3.74 8.64
CA SER A 170 -4.09 -3.76 10.11
C SER A 170 -3.60 -2.45 10.69
N ALA A 171 -4.29 -1.96 11.70
CA ALA A 171 -3.72 -1.02 12.65
C ALA A 171 -2.86 -1.79 13.67
N LEU A 172 -1.97 -1.08 14.36
CA LEU A 172 -1.06 -1.65 15.35
C LEU A 172 -1.29 -1.00 16.71
N VAL A 173 -1.43 -1.83 17.75
CA VAL A 173 -1.33 -1.37 19.13
C VAL A 173 0.06 -1.75 19.64
N ILE A 174 0.91 -0.76 19.89
CA ILE A 174 2.25 -0.94 20.44
C ILE A 174 2.20 -0.57 21.91
N ARG A 175 2.41 -1.54 22.79
CA ARG A 175 2.23 -1.38 24.23
C ARG A 175 3.45 -1.84 25.02
N THR A 176 3.80 -1.03 26.02
CA THR A 176 4.78 -1.35 27.06
C THR A 176 4.15 -1.11 28.43
N LYS A 177 4.91 -1.27 29.51
CA LYS A 177 4.48 -0.89 30.85
C LYS A 177 4.25 0.63 30.97
N GLU A 178 5.02 1.41 30.19
CA GLU A 178 5.12 2.86 30.33
C GLU A 178 4.13 3.61 29.43
N ALA A 179 3.76 3.02 28.27
CA ALA A 179 2.94 3.68 27.27
C ALA A 179 2.21 2.72 26.35
N ALA A 180 1.16 3.23 25.69
CA ALA A 180 0.47 2.55 24.60
C ALA A 180 0.21 3.51 23.44
N VAL A 181 0.60 3.11 22.24
CA VAL A 181 0.36 3.86 20.99
C VAL A 181 -0.52 3.03 20.07
N PHE A 182 -1.55 3.65 19.50
CA PHE A 182 -2.34 3.10 18.41
C PHE A 182 -1.86 3.74 17.10
N HIS A 183 -1.35 2.95 16.17
CA HIS A 183 -0.96 3.37 14.83
C HIS A 183 -1.98 2.82 13.82
N SER A 184 -2.77 3.71 13.21
CA SER A 184 -3.92 3.28 12.40
C SER A 184 -3.52 2.52 11.12
N GLY A 185 -2.33 2.79 10.54
CA GLY A 185 -2.13 2.54 9.12
C GLY A 185 -3.21 3.27 8.32
N ASP A 186 -3.47 2.82 7.11
CA ASP A 186 -4.60 3.29 6.31
C ASP A 186 -5.86 2.53 6.70
N TYR A 187 -6.94 3.24 6.95
CA TYR A 187 -8.18 2.64 7.46
C TYR A 187 -9.43 3.34 6.96
N LYS A 188 -10.54 2.66 7.06
CA LYS A 188 -11.91 3.17 7.02
C LYS A 188 -12.81 2.25 7.85
N PHE A 189 -14.08 2.55 7.96
CA PHE A 189 -15.09 1.65 8.53
C PHE A 189 -16.13 1.29 7.48
N ASP A 190 -16.09 0.09 6.92
CA ASP A 190 -17.09 -0.42 5.97
C ASP A 190 -17.36 -1.91 6.16
N LYS A 191 -18.35 -2.23 6.96
CA LYS A 191 -18.77 -3.61 7.24
C LYS A 191 -19.23 -4.41 6.01
N THR A 192 -19.34 -3.76 4.84
CA THR A 192 -19.92 -4.38 3.63
C THR A 192 -18.88 -4.83 2.62
N MET A 193 -17.59 -4.60 2.86
CA MET A 193 -16.51 -5.13 2.05
C MET A 193 -16.63 -6.67 1.95
N ALA A 194 -16.25 -7.25 0.84
CA ALA A 194 -16.45 -8.67 0.58
C ALA A 194 -15.29 -9.55 1.07
N LEU A 195 -14.09 -8.99 1.13
CA LEU A 195 -12.85 -9.70 1.42
C LEU A 195 -12.14 -9.15 2.66
N GLY A 196 -11.35 -9.99 3.32
CA GLY A 196 -10.55 -9.63 4.48
C GLY A 196 -11.33 -9.65 5.81
N ASP A 197 -10.63 -9.37 6.89
CA ASP A 197 -11.19 -9.22 8.23
C ASP A 197 -11.75 -7.82 8.40
N ARG A 198 -12.74 -7.67 9.28
CA ARG A 198 -13.45 -6.40 9.48
C ARG A 198 -12.96 -5.66 10.70
N ALA A 199 -12.95 -4.33 10.60
CA ALA A 199 -12.84 -3.50 11.77
C ALA A 199 -13.98 -3.80 12.75
N ASP A 200 -13.63 -4.06 14.01
CA ASP A 200 -14.59 -4.29 15.11
C ASP A 200 -14.61 -3.08 16.03
N PRO A 201 -15.66 -2.22 15.98
CA PRO A 201 -15.79 -1.08 16.87
C PRO A 201 -15.81 -1.46 18.36
N GLU A 202 -16.31 -2.65 18.71
CA GLU A 202 -16.30 -3.10 20.12
C GLU A 202 -14.90 -3.46 20.58
N LEU A 203 -14.09 -4.07 19.72
CA LEU A 203 -12.68 -4.30 20.00
C LEU A 203 -11.93 -2.99 20.16
N LEU A 204 -12.13 -2.02 19.28
CA LEU A 204 -11.50 -0.69 19.39
C LEU A 204 -11.91 0.00 20.69
N ARG A 205 -13.18 -0.11 21.10
CA ARG A 205 -13.63 0.42 22.40
C ARG A 205 -12.96 -0.28 23.59
N ARG A 206 -12.76 -1.62 23.52
CA ARG A 206 -12.02 -2.36 24.56
C ARG A 206 -10.56 -1.94 24.61
N ILE A 207 -9.92 -1.76 23.46
CA ILE A 207 -8.53 -1.24 23.37
C ILE A 207 -8.44 0.15 23.99
N GLY A 208 -9.38 1.04 23.67
CA GLY A 208 -9.47 2.37 24.29
C GLY A 208 -9.62 2.33 25.81
N LYS A 209 -10.48 1.43 26.34
CA LYS A 209 -10.65 1.22 27.79
C LYS A 209 -9.39 0.69 28.49
N GLN A 210 -8.57 -0.10 27.79
CA GLN A 210 -7.27 -0.54 28.31
C GLN A 210 -6.25 0.60 28.39
N GLY A 211 -6.56 1.74 27.79
CA GLY A 211 -5.73 2.94 27.75
C GLY A 211 -4.81 2.98 26.53
N ILE A 212 -4.98 4.03 25.76
CA ILE A 212 -4.10 4.47 24.68
C ILE A 212 -3.60 5.86 25.02
N ASP A 213 -2.31 6.10 24.96
CA ASP A 213 -1.73 7.41 25.26
C ASP A 213 -1.69 8.29 24.02
N MET A 214 -1.34 7.72 22.87
CA MET A 214 -1.28 8.43 21.60
C MET A 214 -1.93 7.62 20.48
N VAL A 215 -2.69 8.30 19.63
CA VAL A 215 -3.17 7.75 18.36
C VAL A 215 -2.40 8.42 17.23
N VAL A 216 -1.73 7.64 16.38
CA VAL A 216 -1.14 8.05 15.10
C VAL A 216 -2.13 7.68 14.02
N SER A 217 -2.70 8.67 13.31
CA SER A 217 -3.89 8.49 12.49
C SER A 217 -3.72 8.98 11.05
N ASP A 218 -4.11 8.15 10.07
CA ASP A 218 -4.26 8.51 8.67
C ASP A 218 -5.16 9.73 8.48
N SER A 219 -4.78 10.63 7.58
CA SER A 219 -5.49 11.88 7.29
C SER A 219 -5.91 12.04 5.83
N THR A 220 -5.62 11.06 4.98
CA THR A 220 -5.76 11.17 3.51
C THR A 220 -7.14 11.66 3.06
N ALA A 221 -8.21 11.25 3.73
CA ALA A 221 -9.57 11.69 3.41
C ALA A 221 -10.26 12.42 4.58
N ALA A 222 -9.54 12.84 5.60
CA ALA A 222 -10.11 13.44 6.81
C ALA A 222 -10.93 14.74 6.54
N GLY A 223 -10.62 15.47 5.47
CA GLY A 223 -11.38 16.65 5.04
C GLY A 223 -12.64 16.34 4.21
N GLU A 224 -12.93 15.06 3.93
CA GLU A 224 -14.12 14.68 3.16
C GLU A 224 -15.34 14.56 4.07
N GLU A 225 -16.31 15.48 3.90
CA GLU A 225 -17.58 15.47 4.63
C GLU A 225 -18.75 14.87 3.83
N ARG A 226 -18.47 14.35 2.63
CA ARG A 226 -19.50 13.73 1.78
C ARG A 226 -20.16 12.55 2.50
N PRO A 227 -21.45 12.26 2.20
CA PRO A 227 -22.10 11.06 2.70
C PRO A 227 -21.28 9.82 2.35
N LYS A 228 -21.08 8.95 3.32
CA LYS A 228 -20.38 7.70 3.15
C LYS A 228 -21.19 6.76 2.26
N VAL A 229 -20.55 6.21 1.24
CA VAL A 229 -21.12 5.19 0.35
C VAL A 229 -20.42 3.87 0.62
N SER A 230 -21.17 2.83 0.96
CA SER A 230 -20.63 1.51 1.26
C SER A 230 -20.23 0.75 -0.01
N GLU A 231 -19.29 -0.20 0.08
CA GLU A 231 -18.95 -1.10 -1.03
C GLU A 231 -20.17 -1.88 -1.55
N ARG A 232 -21.15 -2.15 -0.70
CA ARG A 232 -22.42 -2.76 -1.10
C ARG A 232 -23.25 -1.86 -1.99
N GLU A 233 -23.36 -0.56 -1.67
CA GLU A 233 -24.08 0.41 -2.48
C GLU A 233 -23.38 0.65 -3.81
N ILE A 234 -22.06 0.81 -3.79
CA ILE A 234 -21.23 0.86 -5.00
C ILE A 234 -21.48 -0.37 -5.88
N GLY A 235 -21.53 -1.56 -5.29
CA GLY A 235 -21.82 -2.81 -6.00
C GLY A 235 -23.19 -2.78 -6.68
N LYS A 236 -24.23 -2.21 -6.05
CA LYS A 236 -25.57 -2.04 -6.66
C LYS A 236 -25.55 -1.06 -7.84
N HIS A 237 -24.85 0.06 -7.70
CA HIS A 237 -24.72 1.05 -8.78
C HIS A 237 -23.97 0.45 -9.98
N LEU A 238 -22.86 -0.27 -9.74
CA LEU A 238 -22.15 -1.00 -10.79
C LEU A 238 -23.03 -2.06 -11.46
N GLN A 239 -23.86 -2.78 -10.71
CA GLN A 239 -24.81 -3.74 -11.26
C GLN A 239 -25.82 -3.06 -12.18
N THR A 240 -26.37 -1.92 -11.79
CA THR A 240 -27.30 -1.11 -12.63
C THR A 240 -26.61 -0.67 -13.92
N ILE A 241 -25.38 -0.16 -13.83
CA ILE A 241 -24.60 0.24 -15.02
C ILE A 241 -24.39 -0.95 -15.95
N VAL A 242 -23.91 -2.09 -15.44
CA VAL A 242 -23.59 -3.28 -16.25
C VAL A 242 -24.85 -3.87 -16.90
N ALA A 243 -25.96 -3.93 -16.17
CA ALA A 243 -27.25 -4.40 -16.68
C ALA A 243 -27.76 -3.56 -17.87
N GLY A 244 -27.49 -2.26 -17.87
CA GLY A 244 -27.85 -1.36 -18.97
C GLY A 244 -26.96 -1.46 -20.22
N GLN A 245 -25.94 -2.36 -20.25
CA GLN A 245 -25.00 -2.50 -21.38
C GLN A 245 -25.28 -3.74 -22.25
N GLN A 246 -26.54 -4.04 -22.52
CA GLN A 246 -26.88 -5.19 -23.37
C GLN A 246 -26.32 -5.02 -24.79
N GLY A 247 -25.83 -6.11 -25.37
CA GLY A 247 -25.20 -6.14 -26.70
C GLY A 247 -23.85 -5.45 -26.81
N ARG A 248 -23.30 -4.91 -25.72
CA ARG A 248 -21.99 -4.21 -25.71
C ARG A 248 -20.96 -5.01 -24.90
N ALA A 249 -19.71 -4.95 -25.32
CA ALA A 249 -18.59 -5.38 -24.47
C ALA A 249 -18.48 -4.45 -23.26
N VAL A 250 -18.13 -4.98 -22.09
CA VAL A 250 -17.87 -4.18 -20.89
C VAL A 250 -16.44 -4.40 -20.41
N VAL A 251 -15.68 -3.32 -20.27
CA VAL A 251 -14.31 -3.31 -19.73
C VAL A 251 -14.29 -2.42 -18.51
N ALA A 252 -13.72 -2.91 -17.40
CA ALA A 252 -13.57 -2.09 -16.18
C ALA A 252 -12.10 -1.95 -15.81
N GLY A 253 -11.66 -0.71 -15.58
CA GLY A 253 -10.32 -0.38 -15.08
C GLY A 253 -10.31 -0.25 -13.56
N VAL A 254 -9.48 -1.02 -12.87
CA VAL A 254 -9.39 -1.01 -11.39
C VAL A 254 -7.95 -0.81 -10.90
N LEU A 255 -7.78 -0.50 -9.62
CA LEU A 255 -6.50 -0.67 -8.93
C LEU A 255 -6.26 -2.15 -8.66
N GLY A 256 -5.04 -2.62 -8.94
CA GLY A 256 -4.73 -4.05 -8.85
C GLY A 256 -4.88 -4.66 -7.45
N THR A 257 -4.81 -3.86 -6.40
CA THR A 257 -4.98 -4.27 -5.00
C THR A 257 -6.41 -4.13 -4.48
N GLN A 258 -7.27 -3.41 -5.19
CA GLN A 258 -8.66 -3.18 -4.77
C GLN A 258 -9.58 -4.35 -5.17
N LEU A 259 -9.36 -5.50 -4.56
CA LEU A 259 -10.02 -6.76 -4.91
C LEU A 259 -11.52 -6.77 -4.59
N ASP A 260 -11.97 -6.02 -3.59
CA ASP A 260 -13.40 -5.83 -3.30
C ASP A 260 -14.17 -5.26 -4.50
N ARG A 261 -13.53 -4.34 -5.26
CA ARG A 261 -14.12 -3.79 -6.48
C ARG A 261 -14.21 -4.85 -7.58
N VAL A 262 -13.22 -5.76 -7.66
CA VAL A 262 -13.27 -6.91 -8.58
C VAL A 262 -14.44 -7.83 -8.20
N VAL A 263 -14.67 -8.07 -6.92
CA VAL A 263 -15.82 -8.85 -6.43
C VAL A 263 -17.14 -8.15 -6.78
N SER A 264 -17.24 -6.84 -6.58
CA SER A 264 -18.44 -6.06 -6.92
C SER A 264 -18.77 -6.11 -8.42
N LEU A 265 -17.74 -5.99 -9.27
CA LEU A 265 -17.88 -6.14 -10.73
C LEU A 265 -18.22 -7.57 -11.13
N GLY A 266 -17.65 -8.58 -10.48
CA GLY A 266 -17.97 -9.99 -10.72
C GLY A 266 -19.43 -10.33 -10.37
N ARG A 267 -19.95 -9.78 -9.26
CA ARG A 267 -21.36 -9.91 -8.90
C ARG A 267 -22.27 -9.21 -9.90
N ALA A 268 -21.87 -8.03 -10.41
CA ALA A 268 -22.59 -7.31 -11.44
C ALA A 268 -22.59 -8.10 -12.77
N ALA A 269 -21.47 -8.70 -13.15
CA ALA A 269 -21.37 -9.57 -14.31
C ALA A 269 -22.33 -10.75 -14.19
N LYS A 270 -22.25 -11.52 -13.08
CA LYS A 270 -23.14 -12.66 -12.80
C LYS A 270 -24.61 -12.28 -12.90
N ALA A 271 -25.02 -11.18 -12.25
CA ALA A 271 -26.40 -10.71 -12.23
C ALA A 271 -26.92 -10.30 -13.63
N SER A 272 -26.02 -9.94 -14.55
CA SER A 272 -26.32 -9.54 -15.92
C SER A 272 -26.11 -10.66 -16.94
N GLY A 273 -25.92 -11.92 -16.51
CA GLY A 273 -25.66 -13.08 -17.37
C GLY A 273 -24.33 -13.01 -18.11
N ARG A 274 -23.35 -12.26 -17.57
CA ARG A 274 -21.99 -12.15 -18.09
C ARG A 274 -21.01 -12.97 -17.27
N THR A 275 -19.92 -13.35 -17.89
CA THR A 275 -18.77 -13.96 -17.20
C THR A 275 -17.74 -12.90 -16.85
N LEU A 276 -17.21 -12.95 -15.62
CA LEU A 276 -16.08 -12.10 -15.24
C LEU A 276 -14.80 -12.65 -15.87
N VAL A 277 -14.11 -11.80 -16.61
CA VAL A 277 -12.82 -12.11 -17.26
C VAL A 277 -11.76 -11.19 -16.69
N VAL A 278 -10.64 -11.73 -16.22
CA VAL A 278 -9.51 -10.96 -15.69
C VAL A 278 -8.39 -10.86 -16.72
N SER A 279 -7.95 -9.63 -16.97
CA SER A 279 -6.88 -9.30 -17.90
C SER A 279 -5.72 -8.59 -17.18
N GLY A 280 -4.50 -8.99 -17.51
CA GLY A 280 -3.27 -8.38 -17.00
C GLY A 280 -2.60 -9.17 -15.88
N ALA A 281 -1.29 -9.40 -16.06
CA ALA A 281 -0.50 -10.28 -15.17
C ALA A 281 -0.54 -9.84 -13.70
N SER A 282 -0.46 -8.53 -13.43
CA SER A 282 -0.44 -8.02 -12.05
C SER A 282 -1.74 -8.31 -11.31
N LEU A 283 -2.90 -8.13 -11.96
CA LEU A 283 -4.20 -8.40 -11.35
C LEU A 283 -4.39 -9.91 -11.10
N VAL A 284 -4.02 -10.74 -12.09
CA VAL A 284 -4.05 -12.21 -11.95
C VAL A 284 -3.19 -12.67 -10.77
N GLN A 285 -1.98 -12.12 -10.63
CA GLN A 285 -1.10 -12.44 -9.50
C GLN A 285 -1.65 -11.98 -8.15
N ASN A 286 -2.32 -10.82 -8.09
CA ASN A 286 -2.92 -10.32 -6.85
C ASN A 286 -4.13 -11.17 -6.44
N ILE A 287 -4.94 -11.62 -7.39
CA ILE A 287 -6.05 -12.56 -7.13
C ILE A 287 -5.48 -13.89 -6.61
N ALA A 288 -4.46 -14.43 -7.26
CA ALA A 288 -3.81 -15.66 -6.78
C ALA A 288 -3.17 -15.49 -5.39
N ALA A 289 -2.63 -14.30 -5.07
CA ALA A 289 -2.12 -13.98 -3.74
C ALA A 289 -3.24 -13.94 -2.69
N ALA A 290 -4.39 -13.38 -3.04
CA ALA A 290 -5.56 -13.37 -2.16
C ALA A 290 -6.08 -14.79 -1.87
N GLU A 291 -6.16 -15.63 -2.89
CA GLU A 291 -6.55 -17.05 -2.73
C GLU A 291 -5.58 -17.78 -1.78
N ARG A 292 -4.25 -17.60 -1.93
CA ARG A 292 -3.26 -18.21 -1.02
C ARG A 292 -3.36 -17.65 0.40
N ALA A 293 -3.80 -16.42 0.55
CA ALA A 293 -4.06 -15.80 1.85
C ALA A 293 -5.42 -16.19 2.46
N GLY A 294 -6.20 -17.05 1.80
CA GLY A 294 -7.50 -17.53 2.28
C GLY A 294 -8.70 -16.68 1.84
N HIS A 295 -8.50 -15.71 0.94
CA HIS A 295 -9.55 -14.82 0.43
C HIS A 295 -10.00 -15.26 -0.98
N SER A 296 -11.01 -16.12 -1.09
CA SER A 296 -11.50 -16.60 -2.37
C SER A 296 -12.45 -15.60 -3.04
N LEU A 297 -12.01 -15.02 -4.17
CA LEU A 297 -12.83 -14.10 -4.95
C LEU A 297 -13.99 -14.86 -5.63
N GLU A 298 -13.76 -16.04 -6.17
CA GLU A 298 -14.83 -16.85 -6.81
C GLU A 298 -15.94 -17.17 -5.82
N LYS A 299 -15.58 -17.56 -4.59
CA LYS A 299 -16.55 -17.79 -3.51
C LYS A 299 -17.31 -16.50 -3.16
N ALA A 300 -16.61 -15.36 -3.07
CA ALA A 300 -17.23 -14.07 -2.77
C ALA A 300 -18.17 -13.58 -3.89
N ILE A 301 -17.84 -13.84 -5.15
CA ILE A 301 -18.66 -13.55 -6.33
C ILE A 301 -19.82 -14.54 -6.46
N GLY A 302 -19.58 -15.80 -6.12
CA GLY A 302 -20.47 -16.93 -6.33
C GLY A 302 -20.50 -17.39 -7.81
N ALA A 303 -19.41 -17.18 -8.56
CA ALA A 303 -19.22 -17.60 -9.95
C ALA A 303 -17.71 -17.69 -10.26
N PRO A 304 -17.33 -18.51 -11.27
CA PRO A 304 -15.94 -18.64 -11.69
C PRO A 304 -15.41 -17.36 -12.33
N ILE A 305 -14.09 -17.20 -12.27
CA ILE A 305 -13.33 -16.14 -12.94
C ILE A 305 -12.55 -16.76 -14.09
N LEU A 306 -12.72 -16.24 -15.30
CA LEU A 306 -11.90 -16.64 -16.44
C LEU A 306 -10.71 -15.72 -16.64
N LEU A 307 -9.61 -16.26 -17.12
CA LEU A 307 -8.51 -15.44 -17.64
C LEU A 307 -8.74 -15.13 -19.13
N THR A 308 -8.20 -14.02 -19.62
CA THR A 308 -8.35 -13.61 -21.03
C THR A 308 -7.98 -14.72 -22.02
N LYS A 309 -6.96 -15.54 -21.71
CA LYS A 309 -6.56 -16.68 -22.54
C LYS A 309 -7.61 -17.78 -22.66
N ASP A 310 -8.44 -17.94 -21.62
CA ASP A 310 -9.46 -18.99 -21.49
C ASP A 310 -10.85 -18.50 -21.95
N ALA A 311 -10.98 -17.20 -22.24
CA ALA A 311 -12.22 -16.54 -22.65
C ALA A 311 -12.27 -16.19 -24.15
N ARG A 312 -11.45 -16.81 -25.01
CA ARG A 312 -11.31 -16.45 -26.44
C ARG A 312 -12.59 -16.65 -27.24
N ASP A 313 -13.32 -17.70 -26.90
CA ASP A 313 -14.57 -18.07 -27.60
C ASP A 313 -15.82 -17.45 -26.95
N LEU A 314 -15.65 -16.66 -25.88
CA LEU A 314 -16.77 -15.99 -25.22
C LEU A 314 -17.18 -14.74 -26.05
N PRO A 315 -18.46 -14.62 -26.45
CA PRO A 315 -18.94 -13.42 -27.10
C PRO A 315 -18.68 -12.17 -26.26
N ALA A 316 -18.25 -11.08 -26.91
CA ALA A 316 -17.82 -9.86 -26.21
C ALA A 316 -18.91 -9.27 -25.31
N ASP A 317 -20.19 -9.36 -25.72
CA ASP A 317 -21.35 -8.92 -24.95
C ASP A 317 -21.71 -9.86 -23.79
N ARG A 318 -21.08 -11.03 -23.72
CA ARG A 318 -21.22 -12.01 -22.60
C ARG A 318 -20.07 -11.94 -21.63
N ALA A 319 -19.09 -11.06 -21.86
CA ALA A 319 -17.96 -10.81 -20.98
C ALA A 319 -18.10 -9.48 -20.23
N LEU A 320 -17.58 -9.44 -18.98
CA LEU A 320 -17.14 -8.24 -18.31
C LEU A 320 -15.64 -8.43 -18.02
N VAL A 321 -14.82 -7.65 -18.71
CA VAL A 321 -13.36 -7.74 -18.58
C VAL A 321 -12.87 -6.74 -17.54
N VAL A 322 -12.20 -7.21 -16.50
CA VAL A 322 -11.54 -6.35 -15.50
C VAL A 322 -10.03 -6.32 -15.75
N THR A 323 -9.47 -5.12 -15.79
CA THR A 323 -8.04 -4.90 -15.99
C THR A 323 -7.51 -3.79 -15.08
N THR A 324 -6.19 -3.66 -14.95
CA THR A 324 -5.58 -2.55 -14.21
C THR A 324 -5.54 -1.27 -15.04
N GLY A 325 -5.36 -0.11 -14.39
CA GLY A 325 -5.13 1.17 -15.06
C GLY A 325 -6.08 2.29 -14.70
N ALA A 326 -6.83 2.15 -13.60
CA ALA A 326 -7.71 3.22 -13.12
C ALA A 326 -6.99 4.56 -12.88
N PHE A 327 -5.69 4.54 -12.60
CA PHE A 327 -4.86 5.73 -12.41
C PHE A 327 -3.92 6.01 -13.59
N ALA A 328 -4.25 5.53 -14.77
CA ALA A 328 -3.48 5.77 -16.01
C ALA A 328 -1.99 5.38 -15.92
N GLN A 329 -1.65 4.37 -15.11
CA GLN A 329 -0.26 3.89 -15.04
C GLN A 329 0.20 3.41 -16.43
N PRO A 330 1.40 3.79 -16.91
CA PRO A 330 1.80 3.62 -18.31
C PRO A 330 1.72 2.18 -18.84
N MET A 331 2.04 1.18 -18.00
CA MET A 331 2.04 -0.24 -18.39
C MET A 331 0.76 -0.99 -18.00
N ALA A 332 -0.23 -0.30 -17.46
CA ALA A 332 -1.49 -0.92 -17.07
C ALA A 332 -2.37 -1.26 -18.27
N GLY A 333 -3.21 -2.28 -18.11
CA GLY A 333 -3.99 -2.82 -19.23
C GLY A 333 -4.90 -1.79 -19.88
N LEU A 334 -5.61 -0.97 -19.10
CA LEU A 334 -6.52 0.05 -19.63
C LEU A 334 -5.76 1.16 -20.38
N THR A 335 -4.63 1.65 -19.83
CA THR A 335 -3.78 2.67 -20.49
C THR A 335 -3.25 2.15 -21.82
N ARG A 336 -2.74 0.92 -21.83
CA ARG A 336 -2.27 0.27 -23.05
C ARG A 336 -3.37 0.11 -24.10
N SER A 337 -4.60 -0.14 -23.66
CA SER A 337 -5.78 -0.24 -24.54
C SER A 337 -6.17 1.11 -25.10
N ALA A 338 -6.12 2.18 -24.29
CA ALA A 338 -6.34 3.56 -24.76
C ALA A 338 -5.30 4.01 -25.80
N ASP A 339 -4.05 3.48 -25.69
CA ASP A 339 -2.94 3.75 -26.61
C ASP A 339 -2.89 2.78 -27.80
N HIS A 340 -3.87 1.90 -27.96
CA HIS A 340 -3.91 0.85 -29.01
C HIS A 340 -2.63 0.00 -29.08
N GLN A 341 -1.98 -0.25 -27.94
CA GLN A 341 -0.72 -0.99 -27.90
C GLN A 341 -0.93 -2.47 -28.27
N PRO A 342 0.04 -3.10 -28.96
CA PRO A 342 -0.07 -4.50 -29.35
C PRO A 342 -0.34 -5.44 -28.15
N GLY A 343 -1.34 -6.32 -28.31
CA GLY A 343 -1.75 -7.27 -27.28
C GLY A 343 -2.51 -6.66 -26.10
N ALA A 344 -2.94 -5.40 -26.20
CA ALA A 344 -3.93 -4.80 -25.29
C ALA A 344 -5.35 -5.21 -25.69
N LEU A 345 -6.33 -4.92 -24.82
CA LEU A 345 -7.73 -5.13 -25.13
C LEU A 345 -8.17 -4.15 -26.22
N TYR A 346 -8.95 -4.64 -27.18
CA TYR A 346 -9.58 -3.75 -28.15
C TYR A 346 -10.73 -2.99 -27.47
N ILE A 347 -10.74 -1.67 -27.64
CA ILE A 347 -11.79 -0.76 -27.17
C ILE A 347 -12.27 0.05 -28.38
N GLY A 348 -13.57 0.04 -28.65
CA GLY A 348 -14.20 0.73 -29.76
C GLY A 348 -15.66 1.05 -29.48
N ARG A 349 -16.42 1.43 -30.54
CA ARG A 349 -17.82 1.94 -30.44
C ARG A 349 -18.76 1.00 -29.68
N ASP A 350 -18.57 -0.31 -29.77
CA ASP A 350 -19.42 -1.31 -29.10
C ASP A 350 -18.90 -1.69 -27.70
N THR A 351 -18.00 -0.89 -27.15
CA THR A 351 -17.44 -1.10 -25.81
C THR A 351 -17.98 -0.06 -24.85
N THR A 352 -18.32 -0.48 -23.64
CA THR A 352 -18.49 0.40 -22.47
C THR A 352 -17.28 0.22 -21.56
N VAL A 353 -16.62 1.32 -21.21
CA VAL A 353 -15.50 1.35 -20.26
C VAL A 353 -15.99 1.94 -18.95
N ILE A 354 -15.77 1.22 -17.84
CA ILE A 354 -16.13 1.68 -16.48
C ILE A 354 -14.83 1.93 -15.70
N ILE A 355 -14.68 3.13 -15.13
CA ILE A 355 -13.53 3.49 -14.27
C ILE A 355 -14.09 3.86 -12.89
N PRO A 356 -14.24 2.87 -11.98
CA PRO A 356 -14.90 3.08 -10.71
C PRO A 356 -13.95 3.63 -9.64
N GLN A 357 -13.03 4.50 -10.02
CA GLN A 357 -12.13 5.25 -9.15
C GLN A 357 -12.08 6.71 -9.58
N ARG A 358 -12.00 7.61 -8.60
CA ARG A 358 -11.66 9.02 -8.84
C ARG A 358 -10.15 9.17 -8.94
N ALA A 359 -9.70 10.00 -9.87
CA ALA A 359 -8.29 10.33 -9.96
C ALA A 359 -7.82 11.08 -8.70
N ILE A 360 -6.67 10.70 -8.19
CA ILE A 360 -5.98 11.44 -7.13
C ILE A 360 -5.12 12.56 -7.75
N PRO A 361 -4.87 13.68 -7.04
CA PRO A 361 -4.19 14.84 -7.60
C PRO A 361 -2.89 14.53 -8.38
N PRO A 362 -1.98 13.65 -7.92
CA PRO A 362 -0.75 13.37 -8.65
C PRO A 362 -0.94 12.74 -10.03
N VAL A 363 -2.05 12.06 -10.28
CA VAL A 363 -2.32 11.36 -11.56
C VAL A 363 -3.49 11.97 -12.35
N ALA A 364 -4.09 13.06 -11.87
CA ALA A 364 -5.30 13.63 -12.44
C ALA A 364 -5.15 13.97 -13.93
N GLU A 365 -4.03 14.55 -14.33
CA GLU A 365 -3.77 14.91 -15.73
C GLU A 365 -3.60 13.67 -16.63
N ALA A 366 -2.80 12.69 -16.20
CA ALA A 366 -2.62 11.44 -16.94
C ALA A 366 -3.95 10.66 -17.08
N HIS A 367 -4.76 10.67 -16.02
CA HIS A 367 -6.09 10.07 -16.02
C HIS A 367 -7.03 10.78 -17.00
N ARG A 368 -7.09 12.11 -16.99
CA ARG A 368 -7.86 12.91 -17.93
C ARG A 368 -7.49 12.58 -19.37
N GLN A 369 -6.20 12.60 -19.71
CA GLN A 369 -5.70 12.26 -21.05
C GLN A 369 -6.03 10.83 -21.45
N MET A 370 -5.98 9.87 -20.54
CA MET A 370 -6.39 8.48 -20.82
C MET A 370 -7.89 8.42 -21.14
N VAL A 371 -8.73 9.10 -20.37
CA VAL A 371 -10.18 9.16 -20.61
C VAL A 371 -10.47 9.77 -21.98
N GLU A 372 -9.81 10.86 -22.36
CA GLU A 372 -9.95 11.49 -23.68
C GLU A 372 -9.59 10.54 -24.83
N ARG A 373 -8.47 9.77 -24.69
CA ARG A 373 -8.11 8.77 -25.69
C ARG A 373 -9.15 7.64 -25.79
N LEU A 374 -9.72 7.22 -24.65
CA LEU A 374 -10.80 6.23 -24.64
C LEU A 374 -12.07 6.76 -25.30
N ASP A 375 -12.46 8.00 -25.02
CA ASP A 375 -13.61 8.66 -25.68
C ASP A 375 -13.39 8.76 -27.20
N ALA A 376 -12.17 9.07 -27.65
CA ALA A 376 -11.80 9.17 -29.07
C ALA A 376 -11.95 7.84 -29.83
N THR A 377 -11.96 6.68 -29.15
CA THR A 377 -12.25 5.38 -29.77
C THR A 377 -13.73 5.21 -30.15
N GLY A 378 -14.61 6.12 -29.69
CA GLY A 378 -16.06 6.03 -29.77
C GLY A 378 -16.70 5.12 -28.69
N ALA A 379 -15.92 4.62 -27.74
CA ALA A 379 -16.42 3.85 -26.60
C ALA A 379 -17.28 4.73 -25.66
N ARG A 380 -18.21 4.10 -24.97
CA ARG A 380 -18.94 4.76 -23.87
C ARG A 380 -18.11 4.70 -22.61
N VAL A 381 -17.51 5.82 -22.19
CA VAL A 381 -16.67 5.86 -20.98
C VAL A 381 -17.49 6.39 -19.79
N ILE A 382 -17.56 5.61 -18.72
CA ILE A 382 -18.27 5.93 -17.47
C ILE A 382 -17.23 6.00 -16.35
N THR A 383 -16.79 7.23 -16.02
CA THR A 383 -15.95 7.48 -14.83
C THR A 383 -16.82 7.59 -13.58
N ALA A 384 -16.20 7.71 -12.41
CA ALA A 384 -16.94 7.90 -11.16
C ALA A 384 -17.80 9.18 -11.18
N GLU A 385 -17.28 10.26 -11.77
CA GLU A 385 -17.99 11.54 -11.91
C GLU A 385 -19.16 11.40 -12.89
N ARG A 386 -18.91 10.86 -14.08
CA ARG A 386 -19.94 10.64 -15.10
C ARG A 386 -21.06 9.71 -14.63
N ALA A 387 -20.75 8.73 -13.79
CA ALA A 387 -21.77 7.85 -13.22
C ALA A 387 -22.78 8.62 -12.34
N GLU A 388 -22.28 9.55 -11.52
CA GLU A 388 -23.12 10.42 -10.70
C GLU A 388 -23.95 11.39 -11.56
N GLU A 389 -23.32 12.02 -12.57
CA GLU A 389 -23.99 12.91 -13.55
C GLU A 389 -25.10 12.20 -14.34
N MET A 390 -24.88 10.92 -14.65
CA MET A 390 -25.87 10.07 -15.36
C MET A 390 -26.96 9.51 -14.44
N GLY A 391 -26.92 9.81 -13.14
CA GLY A 391 -27.91 9.36 -12.17
C GLY A 391 -27.75 7.92 -11.69
N TYR A 392 -26.62 7.25 -11.98
CA TYR A 392 -26.35 5.91 -11.47
C TYR A 392 -25.99 5.89 -9.97
N GLY A 393 -25.59 7.06 -9.43
CA GLY A 393 -25.04 7.19 -8.08
C GLY A 393 -23.53 6.95 -8.03
N ALA A 394 -22.96 7.04 -6.81
CA ALA A 394 -21.53 6.93 -6.60
C ALA A 394 -21.02 5.52 -6.86
N ILE A 395 -20.00 5.37 -7.70
CA ILE A 395 -19.29 4.10 -7.96
C ILE A 395 -17.88 4.12 -7.37
N HIS A 396 -17.55 5.15 -6.60
CA HIS A 396 -16.30 5.30 -5.87
C HIS A 396 -16.54 5.80 -4.44
N GLN A 397 -15.77 5.26 -3.51
CA GLN A 397 -15.56 5.77 -2.17
C GLN A 397 -14.07 5.70 -1.84
N SER A 398 -13.56 6.68 -1.11
CA SER A 398 -12.17 6.65 -0.63
C SER A 398 -11.85 5.32 0.09
N GLY A 399 -10.65 4.82 -0.12
CA GLY A 399 -10.10 3.71 0.67
C GLY A 399 -9.74 4.14 2.09
N HIS A 400 -9.66 5.46 2.34
CA HIS A 400 -9.23 6.05 3.60
C HIS A 400 -10.42 6.60 4.40
N ALA A 401 -10.18 6.78 5.71
CA ALA A 401 -11.14 7.33 6.65
C ALA A 401 -11.56 8.76 6.28
N ILE A 402 -12.83 8.96 6.02
CA ILE A 402 -13.44 10.28 5.91
C ILE A 402 -13.69 10.89 7.30
N ALA A 403 -14.12 12.14 7.37
CA ALA A 403 -14.32 12.86 8.63
C ALA A 403 -15.13 12.07 9.68
N SER A 404 -16.21 11.39 9.25
CA SER A 404 -17.05 10.57 10.16
C SER A 404 -16.31 9.34 10.69
N ASP A 405 -15.47 8.69 9.89
CA ASP A 405 -14.68 7.53 10.30
C ASP A 405 -13.60 7.94 11.32
N THR A 406 -12.90 9.07 11.06
CA THR A 406 -11.88 9.61 11.96
C THR A 406 -12.49 10.00 13.30
N ARG A 407 -13.67 10.65 13.30
CA ARG A 407 -14.42 10.97 14.52
C ARG A 407 -14.81 9.71 15.28
N LEU A 408 -15.26 8.67 14.58
CA LEU A 408 -15.60 7.38 15.19
C LEU A 408 -14.37 6.74 15.84
N LEU A 409 -13.24 6.67 15.14
CA LEU A 409 -11.99 6.11 15.68
C LEU A 409 -11.60 6.79 16.99
N TYR A 410 -11.56 8.12 17.01
CA TYR A 410 -11.21 8.90 18.19
C TYR A 410 -12.20 8.71 19.35
N THR A 411 -13.49 8.62 19.05
CA THR A 411 -14.54 8.37 20.06
C THR A 411 -14.41 6.98 20.67
N LEU A 412 -13.98 5.97 19.88
CA LEU A 412 -13.80 4.60 20.36
C LEU A 412 -12.53 4.46 21.21
N LEU A 413 -11.41 5.01 20.74
CA LEU A 413 -10.10 4.87 21.39
C LEU A 413 -9.89 5.80 22.57
N LYS A 414 -10.39 7.04 22.50
CA LYS A 414 -10.25 8.08 23.53
C LYS A 414 -8.82 8.18 24.08
N PRO A 415 -7.81 8.54 23.23
CA PRO A 415 -6.45 8.61 23.71
C PRO A 415 -6.31 9.57 24.90
N ARG A 416 -5.52 9.16 25.89
CA ARG A 416 -5.36 9.91 27.15
C ARG A 416 -4.59 11.22 26.96
N GLN A 417 -3.70 11.28 25.97
CA GLN A 417 -2.81 12.42 25.79
C GLN A 417 -3.07 13.15 24.46
N VAL A 418 -2.80 12.51 23.32
CA VAL A 418 -2.86 13.20 22.02
C VAL A 418 -3.31 12.29 20.87
N ALA A 419 -3.82 12.92 19.81
CA ALA A 419 -3.89 12.35 18.48
C ALA A 419 -2.87 13.03 17.57
N SER A 420 -2.05 12.26 16.85
CA SER A 420 -1.08 12.76 15.86
C SER A 420 -1.52 12.40 14.45
N PRO A 421 -2.12 13.35 13.71
CA PRO A 421 -2.45 13.17 12.30
C PRO A 421 -1.18 12.97 11.46
N ILE A 422 -1.22 11.96 10.58
CA ILE A 422 -0.15 11.65 9.60
C ILE A 422 -0.77 11.35 8.24
N HIS A 423 0.05 11.02 7.24
CA HIS A 423 -0.36 10.52 5.94
C HIS A 423 -1.37 11.44 5.25
N GLY A 424 -0.97 12.67 5.01
CA GLY A 424 -1.81 13.68 4.38
C GLY A 424 -1.06 14.94 4.00
N ALA A 425 -1.62 15.68 3.05
CA ALA A 425 -1.21 17.04 2.75
C ALA A 425 -1.60 17.98 3.92
N PRO A 426 -1.00 19.17 4.01
CA PRO A 426 -1.23 20.09 5.15
C PRO A 426 -2.70 20.32 5.49
N GLY A 427 -3.57 20.52 4.49
CA GLY A 427 -5.00 20.72 4.72
C GLY A 427 -5.72 19.48 5.26
N GLN A 428 -5.30 18.27 4.85
CA GLN A 428 -5.86 17.01 5.34
C GLN A 428 -5.43 16.73 6.79
N ILE A 429 -4.17 17.01 7.10
CA ILE A 429 -3.63 16.93 8.47
C ILE A 429 -4.39 17.87 9.41
N GLU A 430 -4.64 19.12 8.98
CA GLU A 430 -5.39 20.09 9.81
C GLU A 430 -6.84 19.68 9.96
N ALA A 431 -7.50 19.19 8.91
CA ALA A 431 -8.86 18.67 9.03
C ALA A 431 -8.96 17.52 10.05
N ASN A 432 -7.99 16.61 10.07
CA ASN A 432 -7.92 15.54 11.07
C ASN A 432 -7.70 16.13 12.48
N ALA A 433 -6.82 17.12 12.62
CA ALA A 433 -6.58 17.80 13.88
C ALA A 433 -7.84 18.51 14.41
N GLU A 434 -8.64 19.15 13.54
CA GLU A 434 -9.93 19.75 13.91
C GLU A 434 -10.93 18.70 14.39
N ILE A 435 -10.96 17.53 13.74
CA ILE A 435 -11.80 16.41 14.20
C ILE A 435 -11.39 15.98 15.62
N ALA A 436 -10.08 15.86 15.88
CA ALA A 436 -9.59 15.53 17.24
C ALA A 436 -10.05 16.56 18.26
N ARG A 437 -9.89 17.87 17.98
CA ARG A 437 -10.37 18.97 18.87
C ARG A 437 -11.88 18.88 19.11
N SER A 438 -12.66 18.58 18.06
CA SER A 438 -14.13 18.51 18.15
C SER A 438 -14.65 17.40 19.06
N VAL A 439 -13.83 16.40 19.38
CA VAL A 439 -14.15 15.31 20.31
C VAL A 439 -13.34 15.39 21.62
N GLY A 440 -12.73 16.55 21.89
CA GLY A 440 -12.01 16.83 23.14
C GLY A 440 -10.61 16.22 23.23
N ILE A 441 -10.00 15.82 22.11
CA ILE A 441 -8.65 15.27 22.07
C ILE A 441 -7.68 16.36 21.62
N LYS A 442 -6.54 16.49 22.30
CA LYS A 442 -5.47 17.41 21.92
C LYS A 442 -4.74 16.87 20.66
N PRO A 443 -4.70 17.60 19.53
CA PRO A 443 -3.89 17.17 18.39
C PRO A 443 -2.41 17.51 18.61
N LEU A 444 -1.53 16.61 18.15
CA LEU A 444 -0.11 16.84 17.99
C LEU A 444 0.20 16.91 16.50
N VAL A 445 0.16 18.12 15.93
CA VAL A 445 0.46 18.34 14.52
C VAL A 445 1.95 18.57 14.35
N LEU A 446 2.63 17.62 13.70
CA LEU A 446 4.02 17.75 13.30
C LEU A 446 4.07 18.31 11.87
N ARG A 447 4.73 19.44 11.69
CA ARG A 447 4.82 20.09 10.37
C ARG A 447 5.81 19.40 9.43
N ASP A 448 6.81 18.75 10.01
CA ASP A 448 7.89 18.09 9.28
C ASP A 448 8.17 16.69 9.82
N ASN A 449 8.81 15.87 9.00
CA ASN A 449 9.37 14.60 9.46
C ASN A 449 10.60 14.84 10.35
N GLY A 450 10.98 13.82 11.13
CA GLY A 450 12.20 13.84 11.93
C GLY A 450 12.03 14.28 13.37
N ALA A 451 10.90 14.88 13.77
CA ALA A 451 10.63 15.15 15.18
C ALA A 451 10.57 13.82 15.96
N VAL A 452 11.24 13.77 17.10
CA VAL A 452 11.24 12.63 18.01
C VAL A 452 10.27 12.92 19.14
N VAL A 453 9.22 12.12 19.23
CA VAL A 453 8.13 12.26 20.20
C VAL A 453 8.26 11.16 21.23
N ARG A 454 8.44 11.51 22.49
CA ARG A 454 8.41 10.58 23.61
C ARG A 454 6.98 10.46 24.13
N VAL A 455 6.50 9.23 24.26
CA VAL A 455 5.17 8.89 24.75
C VAL A 455 5.32 8.10 26.05
N THR A 456 4.59 8.55 27.07
CA THR A 456 4.46 7.86 28.35
C THR A 456 2.99 7.92 28.79
N SER A 457 2.61 7.17 29.81
CA SER A 457 1.29 7.27 30.44
C SER A 457 1.01 8.64 31.08
N HIS A 458 2.06 9.45 31.30
CA HIS A 458 1.96 10.76 31.98
C HIS A 458 2.04 11.95 31.03
N GLY A 459 2.51 11.76 29.80
CA GLY A 459 2.63 12.86 28.84
C GLY A 459 3.22 12.44 27.50
N VAL A 460 3.08 13.36 26.54
CA VAL A 460 3.63 13.23 25.20
C VAL A 460 4.40 14.52 24.89
N ASP A 461 5.70 14.39 24.65
CA ASP A 461 6.62 15.53 24.47
C ASP A 461 7.48 15.33 23.22
N ILE A 462 7.76 16.45 22.51
CA ILE A 462 8.79 16.48 21.47
C ILE A 462 10.15 16.64 22.18
N VAL A 463 10.97 15.59 22.16
CA VAL A 463 12.25 15.55 22.88
C VAL A 463 13.47 15.75 22.00
N GLY A 464 13.28 15.87 20.70
CA GLY A 464 14.38 16.11 19.76
C GLY A 464 13.94 16.12 18.32
N ARG A 465 14.94 16.27 17.44
CA ARG A 465 14.78 16.19 15.99
C ARG A 465 16.02 15.53 15.37
N GLU A 466 15.80 14.71 14.36
CA GLU A 466 16.86 14.12 13.55
C GLU A 466 16.70 14.56 12.10
N ASP A 467 17.79 14.83 11.41
CA ASP A 467 17.79 14.99 9.97
C ASP A 467 17.63 13.62 9.31
N LEU A 468 16.76 13.56 8.29
CA LEU A 468 16.35 12.30 7.71
C LEU A 468 16.63 12.30 6.20
N PRO A 469 17.81 11.84 5.77
CA PRO A 469 18.13 11.74 4.36
C PRO A 469 17.18 10.76 3.65
N ARG A 470 16.97 11.02 2.36
CA ARG A 470 16.12 10.24 1.46
C ARG A 470 16.93 9.67 0.32
N ILE A 471 16.36 8.71 -0.36
CA ILE A 471 16.88 8.17 -1.61
C ILE A 471 15.87 8.50 -2.71
N GLY A 472 16.36 9.10 -3.79
CA GLY A 472 15.65 9.18 -5.06
C GLY A 472 16.02 7.99 -5.93
N ALA A 473 15.03 7.30 -6.48
CA ALA A 473 15.24 6.17 -7.38
C ALA A 473 14.68 6.49 -8.77
N ARG A 474 15.47 6.18 -9.80
CA ARG A 474 15.09 6.30 -11.22
C ARG A 474 15.27 4.96 -11.91
N GLU A 475 14.23 4.50 -12.61
CA GLU A 475 14.36 3.34 -13.48
C GLU A 475 15.25 3.71 -14.67
N THR A 476 16.32 2.96 -14.88
CA THR A 476 17.20 3.18 -16.04
C THR A 476 16.62 2.46 -17.23
N GLY A 477 16.35 3.21 -18.31
CA GLY A 477 15.80 2.69 -19.57
C GLY A 477 16.72 1.73 -20.34
N ASP A 478 17.87 1.35 -19.80
CA ASP A 478 18.78 0.33 -20.34
C ASP A 478 18.26 -1.10 -20.14
N VAL A 479 16.98 -1.31 -20.39
CA VAL A 479 16.53 -2.65 -20.75
C VAL A 479 17.12 -2.93 -22.12
N LYS A 480 18.25 -3.63 -22.20
CA LYS A 480 18.75 -4.23 -23.43
C LYS A 480 17.53 -4.80 -24.14
N GLN A 481 17.21 -4.28 -25.33
CA GLN A 481 16.09 -4.79 -26.12
C GLN A 481 16.25 -6.30 -26.23
N LEU A 482 15.45 -7.03 -25.49
CA LEU A 482 15.43 -8.48 -25.61
C LEU A 482 15.08 -8.79 -27.06
N PRO A 483 15.83 -9.67 -27.75
CA PRO A 483 15.48 -10.10 -29.09
C PRO A 483 14.01 -10.55 -29.06
N ARG A 484 13.26 -10.14 -30.09
CA ARG A 484 11.84 -10.52 -30.23
C ARG A 484 11.75 -12.05 -30.12
N ALA A 485 10.88 -12.52 -29.22
CA ALA A 485 10.61 -13.95 -29.12
C ALA A 485 10.21 -14.48 -30.52
N LYS A 486 10.80 -15.56 -30.97
CA LYS A 486 10.42 -16.21 -32.22
C LYS A 486 8.97 -16.75 -32.09
N PRO A 487 8.20 -16.79 -33.19
CA PRO A 487 6.88 -17.41 -33.16
C PRO A 487 6.96 -18.81 -32.57
N GLY A 488 6.22 -19.08 -31.50
CA GLY A 488 6.22 -20.38 -30.78
C GLY A 488 7.01 -20.41 -29.47
N GLU A 489 7.88 -19.44 -29.17
CA GLU A 489 8.49 -19.30 -27.85
C GLU A 489 7.53 -18.58 -26.91
N GLY A 490 7.26 -19.18 -25.74
CA GLY A 490 6.51 -18.52 -24.66
C GLY A 490 7.15 -17.17 -24.31
N ARG A 491 6.34 -16.17 -23.96
CA ARG A 491 6.84 -14.83 -23.53
C ARG A 491 7.82 -15.02 -22.37
N ARG A 492 9.09 -14.66 -22.59
CA ARG A 492 10.07 -14.59 -21.50
C ARG A 492 9.61 -13.56 -20.46
N PRO A 493 9.74 -13.84 -19.16
CA PRO A 493 9.47 -12.84 -18.15
C PRO A 493 10.30 -11.58 -18.42
N ARG A 494 9.70 -10.40 -18.19
CA ARG A 494 10.42 -9.12 -18.30
C ARG A 494 11.60 -9.16 -17.31
N PRO A 495 12.82 -8.75 -17.70
CA PRO A 495 13.91 -8.64 -16.75
C PRO A 495 13.53 -7.65 -15.63
N PRO A 496 14.07 -7.82 -14.42
CA PRO A 496 13.86 -6.87 -13.33
C PRO A 496 14.26 -5.46 -13.77
N ALA A 497 13.51 -4.46 -13.30
CA ALA A 497 13.87 -3.07 -13.54
C ALA A 497 15.19 -2.76 -12.82
N ILE A 498 16.08 -2.04 -13.50
CA ILE A 498 17.35 -1.55 -12.93
C ILE A 498 17.11 -0.11 -12.49
N TYR A 499 17.47 0.22 -11.26
CA TYR A 499 17.34 1.55 -10.69
C TYR A 499 18.71 2.19 -10.49
N ARG A 500 18.76 3.51 -10.67
CA ARG A 500 19.82 4.37 -10.13
C ARG A 500 19.30 5.06 -8.89
N TYR A 501 20.17 5.20 -7.89
CA TYR A 501 19.84 5.77 -6.60
C TYR A 501 20.70 7.00 -6.34
N ASP A 502 20.08 8.12 -5.98
CA ASP A 502 20.74 9.33 -5.51
C ASP A 502 20.33 9.62 -4.08
N GLN A 503 21.27 10.09 -3.27
CA GLN A 503 20.97 10.56 -1.92
C GLN A 503 20.40 11.98 -1.99
N LEU A 504 19.30 12.19 -1.31
CA LEU A 504 18.59 13.47 -1.22
C LEU A 504 18.60 13.93 0.24
N ASP A 505 18.59 15.25 0.46
CA ASP A 505 18.35 15.84 1.77
C ASP A 505 16.89 15.67 2.21
N SER A 506 16.54 16.21 3.38
CA SER A 506 15.19 16.15 3.92
C SER A 506 14.18 16.95 3.10
N THR A 507 14.62 17.88 2.26
CA THR A 507 13.75 18.66 1.35
C THR A 507 13.54 17.95 0.01
N GLY A 508 14.35 16.95 -0.30
CA GLY A 508 14.32 16.20 -1.57
C GLY A 508 15.30 16.74 -2.60
N GLU A 509 16.19 17.64 -2.24
CA GLU A 509 17.29 18.11 -3.10
C GLU A 509 18.47 17.15 -3.07
N ARG A 510 19.14 17.01 -4.22
CA ARG A 510 20.27 16.10 -4.38
C ARG A 510 21.47 16.55 -3.55
N ILE A 511 21.90 15.73 -2.59
CA ILE A 511 23.18 15.91 -1.90
C ILE A 511 24.28 15.53 -2.89
N GLN A 512 25.36 16.33 -3.00
CA GLN A 512 26.45 16.12 -3.97
C GLN A 512 26.82 14.64 -4.14
N SER A 513 26.84 14.22 -5.40
CA SER A 513 26.80 12.85 -5.89
C SER A 513 27.78 11.88 -5.24
N ARG A 514 27.26 10.88 -4.55
CA ARG A 514 27.75 9.51 -4.67
C ARG A 514 26.68 8.71 -5.42
N ASN A 515 26.99 8.29 -6.66
CA ASN A 515 26.16 7.26 -7.29
C ASN A 515 26.16 6.05 -6.35
N ILE A 516 25.01 5.70 -5.83
CA ILE A 516 24.86 4.49 -5.02
C ILE A 516 24.67 3.37 -6.05
N GLU A 517 25.73 2.60 -6.30
CA GLU A 517 25.65 1.47 -7.21
C GLU A 517 24.79 0.35 -6.58
N PRO A 518 23.96 -0.34 -7.39
CA PRO A 518 23.27 -1.54 -6.94
C PRO A 518 24.27 -2.58 -6.43
N TYR A 519 23.89 -3.30 -5.38
CA TYR A 519 24.73 -4.37 -4.83
C TYR A 519 24.89 -5.52 -5.83
N ALA A 520 26.08 -5.64 -6.42
CA ALA A 520 26.38 -6.64 -7.46
C ALA A 520 26.43 -8.09 -6.93
N GLY A 521 26.41 -8.31 -5.62
CA GLY A 521 26.62 -9.63 -5.03
C GLY A 521 28.04 -10.20 -5.27
N PRO A 522 28.48 -11.22 -4.57
CA PRO A 522 29.70 -11.93 -4.92
C PRO A 522 29.53 -12.59 -6.29
N ALA A 523 30.55 -12.41 -7.16
CA ALA A 523 30.55 -12.99 -8.50
C ALA A 523 30.22 -14.49 -8.45
N ARG A 524 29.19 -14.90 -9.18
CA ARG A 524 28.81 -16.33 -9.28
C ARG A 524 29.96 -17.09 -9.92
N THR A 525 30.58 -18.01 -9.21
CA THR A 525 31.36 -19.07 -9.83
C THR A 525 30.44 -19.86 -10.76
N PRO A 526 30.80 -20.06 -12.04
CA PRO A 526 29.99 -20.87 -12.95
C PRO A 526 29.80 -22.26 -12.36
N ARG A 527 28.55 -22.72 -12.18
CA ARG A 527 28.31 -24.13 -11.86
C ARG A 527 28.78 -24.97 -13.04
N PRO A 528 29.53 -26.05 -12.80
CA PRO A 528 29.88 -26.98 -13.86
C PRO A 528 28.58 -27.55 -14.48
N PRO A 529 28.58 -27.86 -15.78
CA PRO A 529 27.42 -28.42 -16.47
C PRO A 529 26.99 -29.72 -15.76
N ARG A 530 25.71 -29.85 -15.44
CA ARG A 530 25.13 -31.11 -14.97
C ARG A 530 25.12 -32.07 -16.15
N ASP A 531 25.89 -33.13 -16.06
CA ASP A 531 25.75 -34.29 -16.92
C ASP A 531 24.35 -34.88 -16.84
N LEU A 532 23.56 -34.66 -17.84
CA LEU A 532 22.27 -35.35 -18.07
C LEU A 532 22.60 -36.76 -18.58
N ARG A 533 22.83 -37.72 -17.69
CA ARG A 533 22.71 -39.14 -18.06
C ARG A 533 21.28 -39.57 -17.91
N VAL A 534 20.65 -39.76 -19.05
CA VAL A 534 19.36 -40.46 -19.20
C VAL A 534 19.55 -41.94 -18.80
N ARG A 535 18.76 -42.42 -17.88
CA ARG A 535 18.28 -43.81 -17.84
C ARG A 535 16.80 -43.80 -17.57
#